data_92464e7b7fcc0fd08fd73e9cd8d222a2
#
_entry.id   92464e7b7fcc0fd08fd73e9cd8d222a2
#
_cell.length_a   1.000
_cell.length_b   1.000
_cell.length_c   1.000
_cell.angle_alpha   90.00
_cell.angle_beta   90.00
_cell.angle_gamma   90.00
#
_symmetry.space_group_name_H-M   'P 1'
#
loop_
_entity.id
_entity.type
_entity.pdbx_description
1 polymer ?
#
loop_
_entity_poly.entity_id
_entity_poly.type
_entity_poly.pdbx_seq_one_letter_code
_entity_poly.pdbx_strand_id
1 'polypeptide(L)'
;KINDKHIEVIVRQMLRRVTIVDPGDTKFIKSEQVERAELLAENDRVNAEGKLPAVFEHMLLGITKASLSTDSFISAASFQETTRVLTEAAIMGKRDELRGLKENVIVGRLIPAGTGLAYHRTRKAQAAGEDLAADRVIEENAPPQEVDQNV
;
A
#
# COMPACT_ATOMS: atom_id res chain seq x y z
N LYS A 1 -16.13 30.91 -13.59
CA LYS A 1 -15.64 30.83 -12.21
C LYS A 1 -15.25 29.40 -11.93
N ILE A 2 -14.03 29.13 -11.51
CA ILE A 2 -13.55 27.77 -11.17
C ILE A 2 -14.16 27.39 -9.82
N ASN A 3 -14.70 26.17 -9.71
CA ASN A 3 -15.27 25.68 -8.46
C ASN A 3 -14.15 25.25 -7.49
N ASP A 4 -14.34 25.51 -6.22
CA ASP A 4 -13.38 25.19 -5.16
C ASP A 4 -13.10 23.70 -5.03
N LYS A 5 -14.02 22.85 -5.48
CA LYS A 5 -13.84 21.38 -5.51
C LYS A 5 -12.59 20.92 -6.26
N HIS A 6 -12.20 21.63 -7.33
CA HIS A 6 -10.99 21.30 -8.09
C HIS A 6 -9.71 21.57 -7.28
N ILE A 7 -9.73 22.59 -6.43
CA ILE A 7 -8.61 22.91 -5.52
C ILE A 7 -8.59 21.95 -4.34
N GLU A 8 -9.74 21.63 -3.77
CA GLU A 8 -9.90 20.70 -2.65
C GLU A 8 -9.38 19.31 -2.96
N VAL A 9 -9.62 18.80 -4.17
CA VAL A 9 -9.11 17.49 -4.62
C VAL A 9 -7.57 17.48 -4.62
N ILE A 10 -6.94 18.56 -5.09
CA ILE A 10 -5.47 18.68 -5.11
C ILE A 10 -4.91 18.75 -3.69
N VAL A 11 -5.49 19.58 -2.84
CA VAL A 11 -5.07 19.72 -1.42
C VAL A 11 -5.22 18.39 -0.68
N ARG A 12 -6.29 17.66 -0.91
CA ARG A 12 -6.50 16.33 -0.35
C ARG A 12 -5.37 15.36 -0.71
N GLN A 13 -4.89 15.38 -1.95
CA GLN A 13 -3.75 14.56 -2.37
C GLN A 13 -2.43 15.00 -1.71
N MET A 14 -2.24 16.30 -1.48
CA MET A 14 -1.07 16.84 -0.77
C MET A 14 -1.04 16.47 0.71
N LEU A 15 -2.19 16.19 1.33
CA LEU A 15 -2.36 15.78 2.73
C LEU A 15 -2.49 14.25 2.91
N ARG A 16 -2.16 13.48 1.89
CA ARG A 16 -2.33 12.02 1.90
C ARG A 16 -1.39 11.31 2.86
N ARG A 17 -0.21 11.87 3.13
CA ARG A 17 0.78 11.29 4.03
C ARG A 17 0.74 11.91 5.41
N VAL A 18 1.12 11.11 6.40
CA VAL A 18 1.21 11.48 7.80
C VAL A 18 2.55 11.05 8.37
N THR A 19 2.99 11.75 9.42
CA THR A 19 4.20 11.40 10.16
C THR A 19 3.81 10.75 11.49
N ILE A 20 4.43 9.65 11.84
CA ILE A 20 4.22 8.96 13.12
C ILE A 20 4.91 9.72 14.22
N VAL A 21 4.17 10.17 15.22
CA VAL A 21 4.70 10.84 16.43
C VAL A 21 5.04 9.81 17.49
N ASP A 22 4.12 8.91 17.77
CA ASP A 22 4.27 7.79 18.70
C ASP A 22 3.76 6.51 18.03
N PRO A 23 4.58 5.49 17.86
CA PRO A 23 4.16 4.26 17.17
C PRO A 23 3.22 3.38 18.02
N GLY A 24 3.13 3.56 19.35
CA GLY A 24 2.37 2.64 20.21
C GLY A 24 2.80 1.19 19.98
N ASP A 25 1.81 0.28 19.88
CA ASP A 25 2.02 -1.16 19.64
C ASP A 25 1.90 -1.53 18.16
N THR A 26 2.01 -0.56 17.25
CA THR A 26 1.94 -0.78 15.80
C THR A 26 3.30 -1.16 15.21
N LYS A 27 3.31 -1.63 13.95
CA LYS A 27 4.54 -1.98 13.21
C LYS A 27 5.39 -0.77 12.78
N PHE A 28 4.91 0.45 12.99
CA PHE A 28 5.56 1.66 12.51
C PHE A 28 6.70 2.13 13.39
N ILE A 29 7.57 2.98 12.83
CA ILE A 29 8.70 3.58 13.52
C ILE A 29 8.42 5.06 13.75
N LYS A 30 8.93 5.60 14.85
CA LYS A 30 8.83 7.04 15.17
C LYS A 30 9.44 7.89 14.05
N SER A 31 8.73 8.95 13.66
CA SER A 31 9.08 9.87 12.56
C SER A 31 9.01 9.24 11.15
N GLU A 32 8.46 8.05 11.02
CA GLU A 32 8.17 7.43 9.72
C GLU A 32 7.05 8.16 9.01
N GLN A 33 7.16 8.25 7.67
CA GLN A 33 6.15 8.86 6.81
C GLN A 33 5.38 7.77 6.09
N VAL A 34 4.13 7.57 6.49
CA VAL A 34 3.25 6.52 5.97
C VAL A 34 2.02 7.10 5.30
N GLU A 35 1.35 6.30 4.49
CA GLU A 35 0.06 6.67 3.93
C GLU A 35 -1.03 6.60 5.00
N ARG A 36 -1.89 7.63 5.05
CA ARG A 36 -2.98 7.72 6.03
C ARG A 36 -3.90 6.50 6.01
N ALA A 37 -4.18 5.96 4.83
CA ALA A 37 -5.05 4.79 4.70
C ALA A 37 -4.44 3.53 5.34
N GLU A 38 -3.14 3.31 5.16
CA GLU A 38 -2.40 2.20 5.78
C GLU A 38 -2.35 2.35 7.30
N LEU A 39 -2.07 3.57 7.79
CA LEU A 39 -2.07 3.86 9.23
C LEU A 39 -3.42 3.57 9.88
N LEU A 40 -4.52 4.02 9.27
CA LEU A 40 -5.86 3.79 9.81
C LEU A 40 -6.20 2.30 9.85
N ALA A 41 -5.89 1.54 8.80
CA ALA A 41 -6.11 0.10 8.77
C ALA A 41 -5.30 -0.63 9.85
N GLU A 42 -4.04 -0.22 10.08
CA GLU A 42 -3.21 -0.79 11.15
C GLU A 42 -3.72 -0.41 12.54
N ASN A 43 -4.14 0.84 12.74
CA ASN A 43 -4.74 1.27 14.00
C ASN A 43 -6.04 0.53 14.30
N ASP A 44 -6.88 0.28 13.30
CA ASP A 44 -8.11 -0.51 13.46
C ASP A 44 -7.78 -1.95 13.88
N ARG A 45 -6.75 -2.56 13.31
CA ARG A 45 -6.26 -3.89 13.68
C ARG A 45 -5.80 -3.92 15.14
N VAL A 46 -4.94 -2.97 15.54
CA VAL A 46 -4.37 -2.89 16.88
C VAL A 46 -5.45 -2.60 17.94
N ASN A 47 -6.42 -1.72 17.61
CA ASN A 47 -7.58 -1.46 18.46
C ASN A 47 -8.45 -2.71 18.66
N ALA A 48 -8.65 -3.52 17.62
CA ALA A 48 -9.38 -4.79 17.74
C ALA A 48 -8.67 -5.80 18.67
N GLU A 49 -7.33 -5.73 18.74
CA GLU A 49 -6.52 -6.51 19.69
C GLU A 49 -6.46 -5.90 21.10
N GLY A 50 -7.06 -4.73 21.35
CA GLY A 50 -7.05 -4.02 22.62
C GLY A 50 -5.68 -3.40 22.98
N LYS A 51 -4.84 -3.13 22.01
CA LYS A 51 -3.51 -2.51 22.13
C LYS A 51 -3.55 -1.01 21.83
N LEU A 52 -2.43 -0.31 22.10
CA LEU A 52 -2.32 1.14 21.88
C LEU A 52 -2.11 1.47 20.40
N PRO A 53 -2.98 2.30 19.77
CA PRO A 53 -2.83 2.74 18.39
C PRO A 53 -1.70 3.76 18.23
N ALA A 54 -1.18 3.91 17.02
CA ALA A 54 -0.20 4.93 16.69
C ALA A 54 -0.81 6.33 16.69
N VAL A 55 -0.08 7.29 17.25
CA VAL A 55 -0.39 8.73 17.17
C VAL A 55 0.37 9.34 16.00
N PHE A 56 -0.32 10.17 15.23
CA PHE A 56 0.23 10.75 14.01
C PHE A 56 -0.09 12.23 13.86
N GLU A 57 0.70 12.91 13.04
CA GLU A 57 0.52 14.30 12.65
C GLU A 57 0.36 14.40 11.13
N HIS A 58 -0.54 15.28 10.69
CA HIS A 58 -0.74 15.53 9.26
C HIS A 58 0.44 16.27 8.66
N MET A 59 0.93 15.80 7.52
CA MET A 59 2.00 16.42 6.77
C MET A 59 1.50 16.99 5.45
N LEU A 60 1.77 18.25 5.20
CA LEU A 60 1.50 18.89 3.91
C LEU A 60 2.72 18.72 3.01
N LEU A 61 2.57 18.00 1.92
CA LEU A 61 3.58 17.86 0.88
C LEU A 61 3.30 18.82 -0.28
N GLY A 62 4.35 19.41 -0.85
CA GLY A 62 4.24 20.09 -2.13
C GLY A 62 3.80 19.15 -3.25
N ILE A 63 3.18 19.67 -4.31
CA ILE A 63 2.60 18.90 -5.42
C ILE A 63 3.59 17.88 -6.00
N THR A 64 4.82 18.30 -6.29
CA THR A 64 5.86 17.43 -6.85
C THR A 64 6.22 16.30 -5.90
N LYS A 65 6.46 16.61 -4.61
CA LYS A 65 6.81 15.62 -3.61
C LYS A 65 5.67 14.64 -3.34
N ALA A 66 4.44 15.14 -3.30
CA ALA A 66 3.25 14.28 -3.15
C ALA A 66 3.10 13.30 -4.32
N SER A 67 3.38 13.75 -5.55
CA SER A 67 3.31 12.93 -6.76
C SER A 67 4.40 11.86 -6.85
N LEU A 68 5.61 12.16 -6.33
CA LEU A 68 6.74 11.21 -6.31
C LEU A 68 6.69 10.25 -5.11
N SER A 69 5.96 10.60 -4.06
CA SER A 69 5.81 9.79 -2.84
C SER A 69 4.66 8.78 -2.91
N THR A 70 4.22 8.39 -4.10
CA THR A 70 3.18 7.38 -4.29
C THR A 70 3.73 5.97 -4.15
N ASP A 71 2.89 5.00 -3.77
CA ASP A 71 3.29 3.60 -3.63
C ASP A 71 3.62 2.96 -4.98
N SER A 72 2.98 3.43 -6.07
CA SER A 72 3.27 2.99 -7.42
C SER A 72 4.51 3.69 -7.97
N PHE A 73 5.60 2.95 -8.12
CA PHE A 73 6.83 3.47 -8.74
C PHE A 73 6.65 3.70 -10.24
N ILE A 74 5.77 2.97 -10.92
CA ILE A 74 5.45 3.17 -12.34
C ILE A 74 4.78 4.54 -12.53
N SER A 75 3.83 4.88 -11.67
CA SER A 75 3.17 6.19 -11.69
C SER A 75 4.13 7.33 -11.39
N ALA A 76 4.99 7.17 -10.39
CA ALA A 76 6.01 8.17 -10.03
C ALA A 76 7.02 8.38 -11.16
N ALA A 77 7.55 7.30 -11.75
CA ALA A 77 8.52 7.35 -12.85
C ALA A 77 7.95 8.04 -14.10
N SER A 78 6.66 7.93 -14.35
CA SER A 78 6.00 8.58 -15.49
C SER A 78 5.83 10.10 -15.34
N PHE A 79 6.05 10.64 -14.14
CA PHE A 79 5.89 12.07 -13.85
C PHE A 79 7.23 12.83 -13.95
N GLN A 80 8.19 12.51 -13.11
CA GLN A 80 9.52 13.12 -13.09
C GLN A 80 10.56 12.15 -12.54
N GLU A 81 11.86 12.46 -12.76
CA GLU A 81 12.98 11.69 -12.23
C GLU A 81 12.93 10.18 -12.57
N THR A 82 12.53 9.86 -13.81
CA THR A 82 12.27 8.49 -14.26
C THR A 82 13.42 7.54 -13.93
N THR A 83 14.64 7.91 -14.26
CA THR A 83 15.83 7.07 -14.03
C THR A 83 16.06 6.80 -12.55
N ARG A 84 15.96 7.84 -11.70
CA ARG A 84 16.14 7.72 -10.25
C ARG A 84 15.10 6.82 -9.63
N VAL A 85 13.83 7.06 -9.94
CA VAL A 85 12.70 6.28 -9.40
C VAL A 85 12.82 4.80 -9.78
N LEU A 86 13.12 4.50 -11.06
CA LEU A 86 13.28 3.13 -11.54
C LEU A 86 14.51 2.44 -10.94
N THR A 87 15.62 3.16 -10.78
CA THR A 87 16.82 2.63 -10.14
C THR A 87 16.58 2.29 -8.67
N GLU A 88 15.95 3.19 -7.91
CA GLU A 88 15.59 2.95 -6.52
C GLU A 88 14.63 1.76 -6.38
N ALA A 89 13.61 1.68 -7.26
CA ALA A 89 12.66 0.58 -7.26
C ALA A 89 13.34 -0.76 -7.56
N ALA A 90 14.29 -0.80 -8.50
CA ALA A 90 15.05 -1.99 -8.85
C ALA A 90 15.97 -2.46 -7.71
N ILE A 91 16.68 -1.52 -7.07
CA ILE A 91 17.59 -1.83 -5.94
C ILE A 91 16.79 -2.37 -4.73
N MET A 92 15.63 -1.77 -4.44
CA MET A 92 14.78 -2.20 -3.34
C MET A 92 13.91 -3.43 -3.65
N GLY A 93 13.90 -3.91 -4.91
CA GLY A 93 13.01 -5.00 -5.34
C GLY A 93 11.53 -4.66 -5.19
N LYS A 94 11.14 -3.38 -5.40
CA LYS A 94 9.75 -2.95 -5.22
C LYS A 94 8.81 -3.65 -6.20
N ARG A 95 7.63 -4.02 -5.70
CA ARG A 95 6.53 -4.54 -6.48
C ARG A 95 5.44 -3.49 -6.61
N ASP A 96 4.91 -3.28 -7.81
CA ASP A 96 3.78 -2.39 -8.06
C ASP A 96 2.49 -3.21 -8.13
N GLU A 97 1.55 -2.90 -7.25
CA GLU A 97 0.28 -3.63 -7.14
C GLU A 97 -0.75 -3.22 -8.21
N LEU A 98 -0.42 -2.26 -9.05
CA LEU A 98 -1.30 -1.75 -10.14
C LEU A 98 -2.71 -1.37 -9.68
N ARG A 99 -2.82 -0.70 -8.53
CA ARG A 99 -4.11 -0.33 -7.92
C ARG A 99 -4.75 0.90 -8.55
N GLY A 100 -3.96 1.79 -9.14
CA GLY A 100 -4.42 3.04 -9.71
C GLY A 100 -4.77 2.92 -11.20
N LEU A 101 -5.19 4.04 -11.78
CA LEU A 101 -5.54 4.11 -13.20
C LEU A 101 -4.30 4.22 -14.08
N LYS A 102 -3.36 5.07 -13.69
CA LYS A 102 -2.21 5.47 -14.50
C LYS A 102 -1.26 4.32 -14.80
N GLU A 103 -0.89 3.55 -13.78
CA GLU A 103 -0.02 2.38 -13.90
C GLU A 103 -0.65 1.29 -14.77
N ASN A 104 -1.94 1.05 -14.69
CA ASN A 104 -2.63 0.10 -15.56
C ASN A 104 -2.63 0.55 -17.02
N VAL A 105 -2.83 1.83 -17.27
CA VAL A 105 -2.75 2.41 -18.63
C VAL A 105 -1.35 2.25 -19.22
N ILE A 106 -0.31 2.54 -18.42
CA ILE A 106 1.10 2.46 -18.86
C ILE A 106 1.47 1.03 -19.25
N VAL A 107 1.03 0.02 -18.50
CA VAL A 107 1.30 -1.40 -18.82
C VAL A 107 0.30 -2.02 -19.81
N GLY A 108 -0.64 -1.24 -20.35
CA GLY A 108 -1.60 -1.72 -21.33
C GLY A 108 -2.68 -2.65 -20.77
N ARG A 109 -3.00 -2.54 -19.49
CA ARG A 109 -4.08 -3.31 -18.85
C ARG A 109 -5.36 -2.51 -18.74
N LEU A 110 -6.48 -3.22 -18.53
CA LEU A 110 -7.76 -2.59 -18.21
C LEU A 110 -7.64 -1.81 -16.89
N ILE A 111 -8.19 -0.61 -16.86
CA ILE A 111 -8.23 0.20 -15.63
C ILE A 111 -9.21 -0.40 -14.61
N PRO A 112 -8.97 -0.25 -13.31
CA PRO A 112 -9.87 -0.74 -12.25
C PRO A 112 -11.09 0.18 -12.07
N ALA A 113 -11.75 0.55 -13.16
CA ALA A 113 -12.93 1.40 -13.20
C ALA A 113 -13.82 1.01 -14.41
N GLY A 114 -15.10 1.34 -14.35
CA GLY A 114 -16.05 1.01 -15.42
C GLY A 114 -16.11 -0.49 -15.69
N THR A 115 -16.03 -0.88 -16.97
CA THR A 115 -16.07 -2.28 -17.41
C THR A 115 -14.87 -3.11 -16.93
N GLY A 116 -13.73 -2.48 -16.67
CA GLY A 116 -12.53 -3.15 -16.12
C GLY A 116 -12.64 -3.53 -14.65
N LEU A 117 -13.58 -2.96 -13.91
CA LEU A 117 -13.71 -3.23 -12.48
C LEU A 117 -14.06 -4.69 -12.17
N ALA A 118 -14.95 -5.28 -12.97
CA ALA A 118 -15.32 -6.70 -12.82
C ALA A 118 -14.10 -7.60 -13.04
N TYR A 119 -13.34 -7.35 -14.10
CA TYR A 119 -12.11 -8.08 -14.40
C TYR A 119 -11.10 -8.04 -13.24
N HIS A 120 -10.84 -6.86 -12.68
CA HIS A 120 -9.91 -6.71 -11.55
C HIS A 120 -10.40 -7.40 -10.28
N ARG A 121 -11.71 -7.38 -10.00
CA ARG A 121 -12.31 -8.10 -8.85
C ARG A 121 -12.15 -9.60 -8.99
N THR A 122 -12.46 -10.16 -10.16
CA THR A 122 -12.33 -11.60 -10.43
C THR A 122 -10.88 -12.05 -10.28
N ARG A 123 -9.94 -11.30 -10.86
CA ARG A 123 -8.52 -11.61 -10.77
C ARG A 123 -7.98 -11.55 -9.34
N LYS A 124 -8.42 -10.56 -8.54
CA LYS A 124 -8.03 -10.46 -7.13
C LYS A 124 -8.58 -11.63 -6.32
N ALA A 125 -9.80 -12.06 -6.58
CA ALA A 125 -10.40 -13.22 -5.93
C ALA A 125 -9.68 -14.53 -6.30
N GLN A 126 -9.27 -14.69 -7.57
CA GLN A 126 -8.48 -15.84 -8.02
C GLN A 126 -7.11 -15.88 -7.35
N ALA A 127 -6.37 -14.77 -7.32
CA ALA A 127 -5.08 -14.70 -6.66
C ALA A 127 -5.18 -15.03 -5.16
N ALA A 128 -6.18 -14.52 -4.46
CA ALA A 128 -6.42 -14.84 -3.06
C ALA A 128 -6.78 -16.33 -2.85
N GLY A 129 -7.46 -16.96 -3.81
CA GLY A 129 -7.76 -18.39 -3.79
C GLY A 129 -6.53 -19.27 -4.03
N GLU A 130 -5.63 -18.83 -4.91
CA GLU A 130 -4.35 -19.50 -5.18
C GLU A 130 -3.40 -19.42 -3.97
N ASP A 131 -3.32 -18.27 -3.30
CA ASP A 131 -2.52 -18.09 -2.08
C ASP A 131 -3.02 -19.02 -0.96
N LEU A 132 -4.33 -19.10 -0.74
CA LEU A 132 -4.93 -20.00 0.25
C LEU A 132 -4.73 -21.49 -0.08
N ALA A 133 -4.67 -21.84 -1.36
CA ALA A 133 -4.39 -23.22 -1.79
C ALA A 133 -2.92 -23.57 -1.60
N ALA A 134 -2.02 -22.62 -1.86
CA ALA A 134 -0.58 -22.79 -1.63
C ALA A 134 -0.25 -22.97 -0.14
N ASP A 135 -0.87 -22.16 0.73
CA ASP A 135 -0.69 -22.28 2.18
C ASP A 135 -1.17 -23.64 2.72
N ARG A 136 -2.29 -24.15 2.23
CA ARG A 136 -2.78 -25.50 2.59
C ARG A 136 -1.83 -26.62 2.18
N VAL A 137 -1.22 -26.53 1.00
CA VAL A 137 -0.24 -27.51 0.52
C VAL A 137 1.04 -27.49 1.37
N ILE A 138 1.44 -26.33 1.87
CA ILE A 138 2.59 -26.20 2.78
C ILE A 138 2.29 -26.82 4.13
N GLU A 139 1.09 -26.59 4.68
CA GLU A 139 0.66 -27.17 5.95
C GLU A 139 0.54 -28.71 5.87
N GLU A 140 0.00 -29.24 4.77
CA GLU A 140 -0.17 -30.68 4.55
C GLU A 140 1.17 -31.41 4.34
N ASN A 141 2.19 -30.75 3.84
CA ASN A 141 3.52 -31.29 3.62
C ASN A 141 4.52 -30.95 4.73
N ALA A 142 4.11 -30.30 5.81
CA ALA A 142 4.96 -30.03 6.96
C ALA A 142 5.33 -31.36 7.66
N PRO A 143 6.62 -31.64 7.92
CA PRO A 143 7.02 -32.84 8.63
C PRO A 143 6.41 -32.85 10.04
N PRO A 144 5.96 -34.03 10.55
CA PRO A 144 5.39 -34.11 11.89
C PRO A 144 6.41 -33.56 12.90
N GLN A 145 6.00 -32.61 13.71
CA GLN A 145 6.82 -32.11 14.82
C GLN A 145 7.03 -33.26 15.79
N GLU A 146 8.26 -33.73 15.93
CA GLU A 146 8.66 -34.66 16.99
C GLU A 146 8.39 -33.97 18.34
N VAL A 147 7.37 -34.44 19.02
CA VAL A 147 7.12 -34.07 20.41
C VAL A 147 8.18 -34.77 21.24
N ASP A 148 9.21 -33.99 21.63
CA ASP A 148 10.24 -34.46 22.54
C ASP A 148 9.59 -34.84 23.88
N GLN A 149 9.31 -36.15 24.04
CA GLN A 149 8.93 -36.72 25.30
C GLN A 149 10.21 -37.03 26.10
N ASN A 150 10.77 -36.07 26.77
CA ASN A 150 11.73 -36.28 27.82
C ASN A 150 11.34 -35.48 29.08
N VAL A 151 10.76 -36.20 30.01
CA VAL A 151 10.79 -35.93 31.45
C VAL A 151 11.80 -36.83 32.09
#